data_80744443b609b179f907cd73af89a607
#
_entry.id   80744443b609b179f907cd73af89a607
#
_cell.length_a   1.000
_cell.length_b   1.000
_cell.length_c   1.000
_cell.angle_alpha   90.00
_cell.angle_beta   90.00
_cell.angle_gamma   90.00
#
_symmetry.space_group_name_H-M   'P 1'
#
loop_
_entity.id
_entity.type
_entity.pdbx_description
1 polymer ?
#
loop_
_entity_poly.entity_id
_entity_poly.type
_entity_poly.pdbx_seq_one_letter_code
_entity_poly.pdbx_strand_id
1 'polypeptide(L)'
;VIANIAEGGDYAAGAYVGTSGTTAGAPLILPAIMSGAGYFGFTTDFAIQNAGADTAACTLEFYQTGEATPDKTVPSFNVEVGASYYRNQETQDADLGANWLGVVIADCNQPMAGTINQKPLGGAAGALLTYDAVAADKIPTGDISLPVIMWNFFDFWTGLQLIATDAAGAAGTISIYDSSGVLAHSEPFTLGQYGSHVLVPDLVGGSFSGTADELYSAAIEFTSGAGTAMVNQRNMAGAIGMTYSGIYGANMTEGLSIPFGARNYYGVSTGFQVVNTGAAGDIMVYYDGSPGSGSVSTTVGPISLGAGDAVPLQQFLVGGDDPDLQGCTTCGSAGTGNRWYGSIRVVGDAGMSLSAIVNERGFDQSVVGDVGQVYNAFNYVP
;
A
#
# COMPACT_ATOMS: atom_id res chain seq x y z
N VAL A 1 4.59 -10.50 -12.78
CA VAL A 1 4.95 -9.52 -13.81
C VAL A 1 4.89 -8.15 -13.17
N ILE A 2 5.92 -7.36 -13.36
CA ILE A 2 5.95 -5.96 -12.93
C ILE A 2 5.84 -5.12 -14.19
N ALA A 3 4.89 -4.22 -14.26
CA ALA A 3 4.77 -3.25 -15.34
C ALA A 3 5.11 -1.85 -14.81
N ASN A 4 5.88 -1.11 -15.56
CA ASN A 4 6.22 0.27 -15.27
C ASN A 4 5.45 1.18 -16.22
N ILE A 5 4.85 2.22 -15.67
CA ILE A 5 4.15 3.25 -16.42
C ILE A 5 4.94 4.54 -16.25
N ALA A 6 5.30 5.16 -17.37
CA ALA A 6 5.90 6.49 -17.38
C ALA A 6 5.01 7.42 -18.21
N GLU A 7 4.56 8.51 -17.64
CA GLU A 7 3.83 9.57 -18.36
C GLU A 7 4.79 10.70 -18.77
N GLY A 8 4.70 11.11 -20.03
CA GLY A 8 5.72 11.91 -20.66
C GLY A 8 5.88 13.33 -20.13
N GLY A 9 7.12 13.75 -20.01
CA GLY A 9 7.58 15.13 -19.81
C GLY A 9 8.10 15.44 -18.42
N ASP A 10 7.43 15.02 -17.35
CA ASP A 10 7.83 15.24 -15.96
C ASP A 10 7.80 13.93 -15.14
N TYR A 11 8.40 12.91 -15.66
CA TYR A 11 8.84 11.64 -15.06
C TYR A 11 8.11 11.15 -13.81
N ALA A 12 6.79 10.99 -13.84
CA ALA A 12 6.09 10.16 -12.89
C ALA A 12 6.18 8.70 -13.35
N ALA A 13 6.56 7.79 -12.48
CA ALA A 13 6.64 6.37 -12.76
C ALA A 13 5.94 5.57 -11.67
N GLY A 14 5.03 4.70 -12.07
CA GLY A 14 4.37 3.74 -11.20
C GLY A 14 4.73 2.31 -11.57
N ALA A 15 4.70 1.43 -10.60
CA ALA A 15 4.88 0.00 -10.81
C ALA A 15 3.77 -0.78 -10.10
N TYR A 16 3.28 -1.85 -10.71
CA TYR A 16 2.34 -2.76 -10.10
C TYR A 16 2.73 -4.22 -10.31
N VAL A 17 2.30 -5.07 -9.44
CA VAL A 17 2.51 -6.52 -9.54
C VAL A 17 1.29 -7.12 -10.23
N GLY A 18 1.51 -7.92 -11.27
CA GLY A 18 0.40 -8.63 -11.92
C GLY A 18 -0.30 -9.56 -10.93
N THR A 19 -1.59 -9.41 -10.76
CA THR A 19 -2.41 -10.21 -9.86
C THR A 19 -3.05 -11.39 -10.57
N SER A 20 -3.44 -12.40 -9.82
CA SER A 20 -4.37 -13.42 -10.32
C SER A 20 -5.75 -12.79 -10.48
N GLY A 21 -6.41 -13.02 -11.60
CA GLY A 21 -7.78 -12.57 -11.82
C GLY A 21 -8.77 -13.17 -10.82
N THR A 22 -9.98 -12.59 -10.78
CA THR A 22 -11.13 -13.16 -10.06
C THR A 22 -11.47 -14.54 -10.62
N THR A 23 -12.28 -15.33 -9.90
CA THR A 23 -13.04 -16.40 -10.55
C THR A 23 -14.18 -15.80 -11.39
N ALA A 24 -14.69 -16.54 -12.37
CA ALA A 24 -15.81 -16.10 -13.20
C ALA A 24 -17.03 -15.76 -12.33
N GLY A 25 -17.63 -14.58 -12.52
CA GLY A 25 -18.76 -14.08 -11.75
C GLY A 25 -18.42 -13.53 -10.35
N ALA A 26 -17.15 -13.51 -9.96
CA ALA A 26 -16.74 -12.82 -8.74
C ALA A 26 -16.40 -11.35 -9.05
N PRO A 27 -16.85 -10.41 -8.21
CA PRO A 27 -16.59 -9.00 -8.42
C PRO A 27 -15.10 -8.64 -8.31
N LEU A 28 -14.69 -7.66 -9.11
CA LEU A 28 -13.41 -7.00 -8.98
C LEU A 28 -13.61 -5.63 -8.33
N ILE A 29 -12.94 -5.38 -7.23
CA ILE A 29 -13.03 -4.16 -6.44
C ILE A 29 -11.90 -3.22 -6.83
N LEU A 30 -12.24 -2.01 -7.22
CA LEU A 30 -11.29 -0.95 -7.58
C LEU A 30 -11.37 0.13 -6.49
N PRO A 31 -10.43 0.13 -5.52
CA PRO A 31 -10.43 1.07 -4.42
C PRO A 31 -9.96 2.46 -4.82
N ALA A 32 -10.21 3.44 -3.97
CA ALA A 32 -9.72 4.83 -4.01
C ALA A 32 -9.86 5.52 -5.38
N ILE A 33 -10.99 5.29 -6.03
CA ILE A 33 -11.33 5.97 -7.27
C ILE A 33 -11.71 7.42 -6.97
N MET A 34 -11.13 8.35 -7.71
CA MET A 34 -11.31 9.79 -7.55
C MET A 34 -11.76 10.42 -8.86
N SER A 35 -12.72 11.32 -8.80
CA SER A 35 -13.28 12.01 -9.96
C SER A 35 -13.36 13.52 -9.77
N GLY A 36 -13.45 14.24 -10.88
CA GLY A 36 -13.67 15.68 -10.91
C GLY A 36 -12.44 16.50 -10.60
N ALA A 37 -12.60 17.52 -9.75
CA ALA A 37 -11.51 18.42 -9.34
C ALA A 37 -10.43 17.71 -8.51
N GLY A 38 -10.66 16.46 -8.24
CA GLY A 38 -9.76 15.57 -7.53
C GLY A 38 -9.79 15.78 -6.02
N TYR A 39 -9.64 14.71 -5.31
CA TYR A 39 -9.39 14.73 -3.88
C TYR A 39 -7.90 15.05 -3.70
N PHE A 40 -7.60 16.16 -3.05
CA PHE A 40 -6.22 16.66 -2.93
C PHE A 40 -5.51 16.93 -4.28
N GLY A 41 -6.25 17.27 -5.34
CA GLY A 41 -5.70 17.54 -6.66
C GLY A 41 -5.36 16.29 -7.47
N PHE A 42 -5.90 15.13 -7.11
CA PHE A 42 -5.71 13.87 -7.83
C PHE A 42 -6.99 13.40 -8.53
N THR A 43 -6.82 12.67 -9.60
CA THR A 43 -7.84 11.91 -10.32
C THR A 43 -7.36 10.49 -10.54
N THR A 44 -8.25 9.61 -10.93
CA THR A 44 -7.87 8.23 -11.26
C THR A 44 -8.22 7.86 -12.69
N ASP A 45 -7.50 6.90 -13.21
CA ASP A 45 -7.93 6.05 -14.30
C ASP A 45 -7.70 4.58 -13.94
N PHE A 46 -8.41 3.69 -14.60
CA PHE A 46 -8.22 2.26 -14.40
C PHE A 46 -8.37 1.47 -15.69
N ALA A 47 -7.78 0.30 -15.70
CA ALA A 47 -7.99 -0.72 -16.72
C ALA A 47 -8.41 -2.02 -16.06
N ILE A 48 -9.45 -2.67 -16.61
CA ILE A 48 -9.83 -4.04 -16.26
C ILE A 48 -9.61 -4.93 -17.46
N GLN A 49 -8.94 -6.06 -17.26
CA GLN A 49 -8.58 -7.01 -18.31
C GLN A 49 -9.38 -8.29 -18.16
N ASN A 50 -9.93 -8.78 -19.26
CA ASN A 50 -10.52 -10.11 -19.31
C ASN A 50 -9.43 -11.18 -19.34
N ALA A 51 -9.29 -11.90 -18.24
CA ALA A 51 -8.36 -13.02 -18.07
C ALA A 51 -9.05 -14.40 -18.33
N GLY A 52 -10.33 -14.39 -18.75
CA GLY A 52 -11.11 -15.57 -19.05
C GLY A 52 -10.91 -16.10 -20.48
N ALA A 53 -11.66 -17.14 -20.80
CA ALA A 53 -11.59 -17.82 -22.10
C ALA A 53 -12.64 -17.33 -23.12
N ASP A 54 -13.66 -16.61 -22.66
CA ASP A 54 -14.74 -16.08 -23.48
C ASP A 54 -14.87 -14.56 -23.31
N THR A 55 -15.59 -13.89 -24.22
CA THR A 55 -15.93 -12.48 -24.09
C THR A 55 -16.64 -12.22 -22.76
N ALA A 56 -16.12 -11.30 -21.95
CA ALA A 56 -16.75 -10.90 -20.70
C ALA A 56 -17.89 -9.91 -20.95
N ALA A 57 -19.04 -10.12 -20.32
CA ALA A 57 -20.08 -9.13 -20.17
C ALA A 57 -19.92 -8.53 -18.75
N CYS A 58 -19.71 -7.22 -18.69
CA CYS A 58 -19.40 -6.50 -17.46
C CYS A 58 -20.36 -5.34 -17.21
N THR A 59 -20.57 -5.01 -15.92
CA THR A 59 -21.16 -3.75 -15.45
C THR A 59 -20.18 -3.08 -14.48
N LEU A 60 -20.30 -1.75 -14.33
CA LEU A 60 -19.57 -1.02 -13.28
C LEU A 60 -20.55 -0.28 -12.39
N GLU A 61 -20.33 -0.35 -11.10
CA GLU A 61 -21.08 0.39 -10.08
C GLU A 61 -20.12 1.24 -9.26
N PHE A 62 -20.46 2.52 -9.09
CA PHE A 62 -19.66 3.52 -8.40
C PHE A 62 -20.30 3.86 -7.07
N TYR A 63 -19.63 3.57 -5.97
CA TYR A 63 -20.09 3.80 -4.60
C TYR A 63 -19.27 4.92 -3.97
N GLN A 64 -19.91 6.03 -3.61
CA GLN A 64 -19.23 7.11 -2.86
C GLN A 64 -18.87 6.65 -1.46
N THR A 65 -17.78 7.17 -0.94
CA THR A 65 -17.38 6.91 0.45
C THR A 65 -18.53 7.22 1.44
N GLY A 66 -18.79 6.26 2.32
CA GLY A 66 -19.90 6.33 3.29
C GLY A 66 -21.23 5.80 2.77
N GLU A 67 -21.39 5.58 1.46
CA GLU A 67 -22.64 5.12 0.86
C GLU A 67 -22.58 3.62 0.56
N ALA A 68 -23.73 2.95 0.69
CA ALA A 68 -23.92 1.53 0.37
C ALA A 68 -24.78 1.31 -0.90
N THR A 69 -25.12 2.41 -1.58
CA THR A 69 -25.85 2.37 -2.87
C THR A 69 -25.01 3.06 -3.93
N PRO A 70 -24.98 2.56 -5.17
CA PRO A 70 -24.18 3.18 -6.20
C PRO A 70 -24.75 4.54 -6.65
N ASP A 71 -23.90 5.54 -6.75
CA ASP A 71 -24.22 6.85 -7.36
C ASP A 71 -24.37 6.77 -8.86
N LYS A 72 -23.64 5.83 -9.47
CA LYS A 72 -23.60 5.67 -10.91
C LYS A 72 -23.45 4.19 -11.27
N THR A 73 -24.14 3.80 -12.32
CA THR A 73 -23.99 2.49 -12.95
C THR A 73 -23.64 2.66 -14.42
N VAL A 74 -22.56 2.03 -14.87
CA VAL A 74 -22.26 1.86 -16.29
C VAL A 74 -22.95 0.58 -16.76
N PRO A 75 -23.87 0.67 -17.73
CA PRO A 75 -24.63 -0.49 -18.19
C PRO A 75 -23.69 -1.51 -18.88
N SER A 76 -24.21 -2.70 -19.11
CA SER A 76 -23.44 -3.81 -19.66
C SER A 76 -22.65 -3.45 -20.92
N PHE A 77 -21.38 -3.81 -20.90
CA PHE A 77 -20.43 -3.71 -22.01
C PHE A 77 -19.61 -4.99 -22.13
N ASN A 78 -19.03 -5.22 -23.29
CA ASN A 78 -18.24 -6.41 -23.55
C ASN A 78 -16.74 -6.11 -23.50
N VAL A 79 -15.96 -7.07 -22.97
CA VAL A 79 -14.50 -7.07 -23.01
C VAL A 79 -14.06 -8.39 -23.64
N GLU A 80 -13.41 -8.32 -24.81
CA GLU A 80 -12.93 -9.48 -25.53
C GLU A 80 -11.84 -10.22 -24.75
N VAL A 81 -11.62 -11.50 -25.06
CA VAL A 81 -10.58 -12.33 -24.42
C VAL A 81 -9.22 -11.66 -24.52
N GLY A 82 -8.56 -11.48 -23.38
CA GLY A 82 -7.26 -10.83 -23.27
C GLY A 82 -7.26 -9.32 -23.50
N ALA A 83 -8.39 -8.73 -23.89
CA ALA A 83 -8.53 -7.29 -24.05
C ALA A 83 -8.73 -6.58 -22.69
N SER A 84 -8.51 -5.27 -22.68
CA SER A 84 -8.75 -4.41 -21.53
C SER A 84 -9.79 -3.35 -21.85
N TYR A 85 -10.64 -3.05 -20.86
CA TYR A 85 -11.49 -1.88 -20.84
C TYR A 85 -10.82 -0.81 -20.00
N TYR A 86 -10.55 0.34 -20.61
CA TYR A 86 -9.93 1.51 -19.95
C TYR A 86 -10.99 2.56 -19.63
N ARG A 87 -10.88 3.17 -18.45
CA ARG A 87 -11.75 4.26 -18.03
C ARG A 87 -10.97 5.35 -17.30
N ASN A 88 -11.22 6.59 -17.68
CA ASN A 88 -10.63 7.79 -17.09
C ASN A 88 -11.74 8.61 -16.41
N GLN A 89 -11.65 8.79 -15.10
CA GLN A 89 -12.67 9.47 -14.31
C GLN A 89 -12.79 10.95 -14.65
N GLU A 90 -11.67 11.61 -14.97
CA GLU A 90 -11.66 13.03 -15.31
C GLU A 90 -12.52 13.33 -16.54
N THR A 91 -12.51 12.46 -17.54
CA THR A 91 -13.16 12.70 -18.84
C THR A 91 -14.48 11.94 -19.01
N GLN A 92 -14.64 10.79 -18.35
CA GLN A 92 -15.78 9.90 -18.54
C GLN A 92 -16.75 9.87 -17.37
N ASP A 93 -16.32 10.39 -16.20
CA ASP A 93 -17.10 10.36 -14.96
C ASP A 93 -17.22 11.75 -14.31
N ALA A 94 -17.12 12.82 -15.09
CA ALA A 94 -17.30 14.19 -14.61
C ALA A 94 -18.68 14.45 -13.98
N ASP A 95 -19.68 13.61 -14.27
CA ASP A 95 -21.01 13.63 -13.69
C ASP A 95 -21.06 13.17 -12.21
N LEU A 96 -20.04 12.47 -11.72
CA LEU A 96 -19.88 12.18 -10.30
C LEU A 96 -19.55 13.45 -9.47
N GLY A 97 -19.16 14.52 -10.13
CA GLY A 97 -18.89 15.81 -9.52
C GLY A 97 -17.45 15.99 -9.03
N ALA A 98 -17.16 17.20 -8.58
CA ALA A 98 -15.87 17.53 -8.00
C ALA A 98 -15.74 16.88 -6.62
N ASN A 99 -14.55 16.42 -6.27
CA ASN A 99 -14.23 15.81 -4.98
C ASN A 99 -14.95 14.49 -4.67
N TRP A 100 -15.37 13.74 -5.69
CA TRP A 100 -15.88 12.41 -5.49
C TRP A 100 -14.73 11.43 -5.20
N LEU A 101 -14.86 10.70 -4.12
CA LEU A 101 -13.96 9.62 -3.70
C LEU A 101 -14.82 8.40 -3.36
N GLY A 102 -14.44 7.25 -3.86
CA GLY A 102 -15.23 6.05 -3.63
C GLY A 102 -14.56 4.77 -4.10
N VAL A 103 -15.40 3.81 -4.41
CA VAL A 103 -15.05 2.47 -4.86
C VAL A 103 -15.79 2.17 -6.16
N VAL A 104 -15.14 1.51 -7.11
CA VAL A 104 -15.83 0.95 -8.27
C VAL A 104 -15.84 -0.56 -8.17
N ILE A 105 -17.00 -1.15 -8.40
CA ILE A 105 -17.19 -2.59 -8.48
C ILE A 105 -17.40 -2.96 -9.94
N ALA A 106 -16.53 -3.81 -10.45
CA ALA A 106 -16.72 -4.41 -11.77
C ALA A 106 -17.28 -5.82 -11.59
N ASP A 107 -18.53 -6.00 -12.00
CA ASP A 107 -19.20 -7.31 -12.02
C ASP A 107 -19.17 -7.87 -13.45
N CYS A 108 -18.46 -8.98 -13.63
CA CYS A 108 -18.22 -9.60 -14.92
C CYS A 108 -18.47 -11.11 -14.86
N ASN A 109 -18.97 -11.67 -15.95
CA ASN A 109 -19.22 -13.12 -16.05
C ASN A 109 -17.94 -13.95 -16.37
N GLN A 110 -16.78 -13.32 -16.54
CA GLN A 110 -15.48 -13.94 -16.77
C GLN A 110 -14.46 -13.51 -15.71
N PRO A 111 -13.36 -14.26 -15.52
CA PRO A 111 -12.25 -13.81 -14.67
C PRO A 111 -11.68 -12.47 -15.11
N MET A 112 -11.57 -11.53 -14.17
CA MET A 112 -11.04 -10.20 -14.43
C MET A 112 -9.82 -9.88 -13.54
N ALA A 113 -8.89 -9.14 -14.09
CA ALA A 113 -7.81 -8.47 -13.35
C ALA A 113 -7.86 -6.98 -13.64
N GLY A 114 -7.31 -6.15 -12.77
CA GLY A 114 -7.34 -4.70 -13.00
C GLY A 114 -6.23 -3.96 -12.29
N THR A 115 -5.97 -2.76 -12.80
CA THR A 115 -5.00 -1.82 -12.22
C THR A 115 -5.59 -0.42 -12.22
N ILE A 116 -5.23 0.35 -11.22
CA ILE A 116 -5.66 1.73 -11.03
C ILE A 116 -4.43 2.63 -11.01
N ASN A 117 -4.53 3.76 -11.68
CA ASN A 117 -3.55 4.85 -11.62
C ASN A 117 -4.20 6.05 -10.97
N GLN A 118 -3.60 6.54 -9.90
CA GLN A 118 -3.95 7.81 -9.30
C GLN A 118 -2.90 8.84 -9.69
N LYS A 119 -3.32 9.93 -10.30
CA LYS A 119 -2.44 10.94 -10.89
C LYS A 119 -2.94 12.36 -10.62
N PRO A 120 -2.07 13.37 -10.69
CA PRO A 120 -2.49 14.76 -10.58
C PRO A 120 -3.53 15.14 -11.64
N LEU A 121 -4.52 15.92 -11.24
CA LEU A 121 -5.58 16.43 -12.11
C LEU A 121 -5.01 17.33 -13.20
N GLY A 122 -5.55 17.21 -14.42
CA GLY A 122 -5.18 18.07 -15.55
C GLY A 122 -3.77 17.83 -16.08
N GLY A 123 -3.14 16.71 -15.75
CA GLY A 123 -1.78 16.39 -16.19
C GLY A 123 -0.71 17.26 -15.54
N ALA A 124 -0.99 17.82 -14.36
CA ALA A 124 0.02 18.51 -13.58
C ALA A 124 1.16 17.57 -13.17
N ALA A 125 2.37 18.09 -13.03
CA ALA A 125 3.50 17.32 -12.50
C ALA A 125 3.22 16.85 -11.07
N GLY A 126 3.57 15.60 -10.76
CA GLY A 126 3.35 15.04 -9.43
C GLY A 126 3.49 13.53 -9.38
N ALA A 127 3.14 12.94 -8.26
CA ALA A 127 3.22 11.51 -8.03
C ALA A 127 2.23 10.73 -8.88
N LEU A 128 2.66 9.61 -9.41
CA LEU A 128 1.80 8.57 -9.98
C LEU A 128 1.75 7.39 -8.99
N LEU A 129 0.58 7.13 -8.42
CA LEU A 129 0.35 5.98 -7.57
C LEU A 129 -0.35 4.91 -8.40
N THR A 130 0.27 3.75 -8.50
CA THR A 130 -0.29 2.62 -9.26
C THR A 130 -0.52 1.44 -8.32
N TYR A 131 -1.70 0.85 -8.35
CA TYR A 131 -2.08 -0.26 -7.50
C TYR A 131 -3.06 -1.20 -8.18
N ASP A 132 -3.16 -2.40 -7.64
CA ASP A 132 -3.99 -3.44 -8.20
C ASP A 132 -5.44 -3.32 -7.71
N ALA A 133 -6.38 -3.69 -8.59
CA ALA A 133 -7.73 -4.00 -8.18
C ALA A 133 -7.76 -5.30 -7.36
N VAL A 134 -8.70 -5.41 -6.44
CA VAL A 134 -8.79 -6.52 -5.50
C VAL A 134 -9.88 -7.50 -5.96
N ALA A 135 -9.51 -8.76 -6.16
CA ALA A 135 -10.45 -9.82 -6.46
C ALA A 135 -11.25 -10.18 -5.20
N ALA A 136 -12.57 -9.95 -5.19
CA ALA A 136 -13.41 -10.14 -4.01
C ALA A 136 -13.36 -11.58 -3.46
N ASP A 137 -13.24 -12.55 -4.33
CA ASP A 137 -13.15 -13.99 -3.98
C ASP A 137 -11.77 -14.43 -3.47
N LYS A 138 -10.78 -13.53 -3.45
CA LYS A 138 -9.43 -13.78 -2.96
C LYS A 138 -9.12 -13.03 -1.65
N ILE A 139 -10.08 -12.25 -1.14
CA ILE A 139 -9.91 -11.53 0.11
C ILE A 139 -9.97 -12.53 1.27
N PRO A 140 -8.90 -12.68 2.05
CA PRO A 140 -8.93 -13.49 3.26
C PRO A 140 -9.90 -12.90 4.29
N THR A 141 -10.47 -13.74 5.11
CA THR A 141 -11.24 -13.30 6.29
C THR A 141 -10.29 -12.97 7.44
N GLY A 142 -10.73 -12.09 8.35
CA GLY A 142 -10.01 -11.74 9.57
C GLY A 142 -9.48 -10.31 9.55
N ASP A 143 -8.79 -9.98 10.62
CA ASP A 143 -8.28 -8.65 10.87
C ASP A 143 -7.17 -8.25 9.90
N ILE A 144 -7.01 -6.95 9.70
CA ILE A 144 -6.05 -6.39 8.77
C ILE A 144 -5.03 -5.56 9.55
N SER A 145 -3.75 -5.81 9.29
CA SER A 145 -2.65 -4.97 9.75
C SER A 145 -2.24 -3.97 8.66
N LEU A 146 -1.99 -2.75 9.07
CA LEU A 146 -1.48 -1.65 8.27
C LEU A 146 -0.18 -1.15 8.93
N PRO A 147 0.96 -1.73 8.60
CA PRO A 147 2.20 -1.52 9.33
C PRO A 147 2.74 -0.08 9.30
N VAL A 148 2.40 0.73 8.30
CA VAL A 148 2.97 2.07 8.15
C VAL A 148 1.89 3.10 7.94
N ILE A 149 1.62 3.89 8.97
CA ILE A 149 0.80 5.10 8.92
C ILE A 149 1.70 6.29 9.23
N MET A 150 1.83 7.21 8.30
CA MET A 150 2.70 8.38 8.41
C MET A 150 1.89 9.62 8.78
N TRP A 151 2.32 10.31 9.83
CA TRP A 151 1.80 11.61 10.22
C TRP A 151 2.91 12.64 10.08
N ASN A 152 2.90 13.40 8.99
CA ASN A 152 3.96 14.36 8.66
C ASN A 152 5.39 13.79 8.82
N PHE A 153 5.55 12.48 8.55
CA PHE A 153 6.84 11.81 8.69
C PHE A 153 7.68 12.09 7.44
N PHE A 154 8.73 12.89 7.57
CA PHE A 154 9.49 13.44 6.43
C PHE A 154 8.57 14.05 5.36
N ASP A 155 7.58 14.84 5.77
CA ASP A 155 6.57 15.45 4.91
C ASP A 155 5.60 14.45 4.24
N PHE A 156 5.61 13.17 4.64
CA PHE A 156 4.66 12.16 4.16
C PHE A 156 3.43 12.06 5.06
N TRP A 157 2.31 11.86 4.41
CA TRP A 157 1.00 11.68 5.01
C TRP A 157 0.34 10.43 4.45
N THR A 158 -0.49 9.80 5.26
CA THR A 158 -1.19 8.57 4.90
C THR A 158 -2.68 8.81 4.78
N GLY A 159 -3.30 8.37 3.68
CA GLY A 159 -4.74 8.17 3.56
C GLY A 159 -5.06 6.67 3.60
N LEU A 160 -6.04 6.28 4.38
CA LEU A 160 -6.56 4.91 4.47
C LEU A 160 -7.97 4.87 3.90
N GLN A 161 -8.26 3.89 3.04
CA GLN A 161 -9.62 3.50 2.68
C GLN A 161 -9.88 2.05 3.06
N LEU A 162 -10.88 1.83 3.93
CA LEU A 162 -11.46 0.53 4.25
C LEU A 162 -12.71 0.32 3.41
N ILE A 163 -12.91 -0.88 2.88
CA ILE A 163 -14.05 -1.27 2.03
C ILE A 163 -14.65 -2.55 2.59
N ALA A 164 -15.95 -2.54 2.87
CA ALA A 164 -16.68 -3.75 3.23
C ALA A 164 -16.95 -4.63 2.00
N THR A 165 -16.66 -5.90 2.10
CA THR A 165 -16.78 -6.84 0.96
C THR A 165 -17.82 -7.93 1.18
N ASP A 166 -18.24 -8.15 2.42
CA ASP A 166 -19.29 -9.09 2.76
C ASP A 166 -20.67 -8.58 2.33
N ALA A 167 -21.53 -9.48 1.84
CA ALA A 167 -22.90 -9.15 1.42
C ALA A 167 -23.76 -8.55 2.54
N ALA A 168 -23.48 -8.90 3.79
CA ALA A 168 -24.13 -8.32 4.98
C ALA A 168 -23.47 -7.01 5.43
N GLY A 169 -22.43 -6.54 4.74
CA GLY A 169 -21.60 -5.44 5.17
C GLY A 169 -20.54 -5.86 6.21
N ALA A 170 -19.91 -4.89 6.82
CA ALA A 170 -18.89 -5.11 7.84
C ALA A 170 -18.99 -4.09 8.98
N ALA A 171 -18.68 -4.53 10.20
CA ALA A 171 -18.54 -3.65 11.35
C ALA A 171 -17.30 -4.02 12.16
N GLY A 172 -16.73 -3.03 12.84
CA GLY A 172 -15.51 -3.25 13.59
C GLY A 172 -14.91 -1.94 14.10
N THR A 173 -13.61 -1.97 14.35
CA THR A 173 -12.84 -0.85 14.86
C THR A 173 -11.55 -0.67 14.07
N ILE A 174 -11.19 0.55 13.73
CA ILE A 174 -9.86 0.95 13.27
C ILE A 174 -9.12 1.49 14.48
N SER A 175 -7.98 0.88 14.82
CA SER A 175 -7.11 1.29 15.91
C SER A 175 -5.75 1.70 15.37
N ILE A 176 -5.24 2.87 15.77
CA ILE A 176 -3.93 3.37 15.38
C ILE A 176 -3.04 3.37 16.61
N TYR A 177 -1.85 2.81 16.47
CA TYR A 177 -0.86 2.65 17.53
C TYR A 177 0.43 3.40 17.19
N ASP A 178 1.06 3.99 18.19
CA ASP A 178 2.43 4.50 18.06
C ASP A 178 3.45 3.35 17.96
N SER A 179 4.73 3.67 17.78
CA SER A 179 5.79 2.68 17.64
C SER A 179 6.03 1.84 18.90
N SER A 180 5.52 2.26 20.05
CA SER A 180 5.59 1.51 21.32
C SER A 180 4.31 0.70 21.62
N GLY A 181 3.40 0.58 20.65
CA GLY A 181 2.14 -0.15 20.79
C GLY A 181 1.08 0.56 21.62
N VAL A 182 1.29 1.83 21.97
CA VAL A 182 0.29 2.61 22.70
C VAL A 182 -0.78 3.09 21.74
N LEU A 183 -2.05 2.87 22.11
CA LEU A 183 -3.21 3.29 21.32
C LEU A 183 -3.25 4.82 21.22
N ALA A 184 -3.05 5.35 20.02
CA ALA A 184 -3.09 6.78 19.72
C ALA A 184 -4.49 7.25 19.28
N HIS A 185 -5.23 6.39 18.56
CA HIS A 185 -6.58 6.67 18.08
C HIS A 185 -7.37 5.39 17.88
N SER A 186 -8.67 5.47 18.06
CA SER A 186 -9.59 4.36 17.76
C SER A 186 -10.94 4.90 17.32
N GLU A 187 -11.49 4.37 16.25
CA GLU A 187 -12.82 4.70 15.79
C GLU A 187 -13.59 3.46 15.31
N PRO A 188 -14.88 3.34 15.66
CA PRO A 188 -15.73 2.27 15.16
C PRO A 188 -16.19 2.57 13.73
N PHE A 189 -16.45 1.52 12.97
CA PHE A 189 -17.10 1.61 11.66
C PHE A 189 -18.27 0.63 11.54
N THR A 190 -19.23 0.99 10.69
CA THR A 190 -20.32 0.11 10.23
C THR A 190 -20.60 0.46 8.78
N LEU A 191 -20.40 -0.48 7.88
CA LEU A 191 -20.45 -0.30 6.45
C LEU A 191 -21.38 -1.33 5.82
N GLY A 192 -22.24 -0.91 4.89
CA GLY A 192 -22.95 -1.82 4.00
C GLY A 192 -22.00 -2.46 2.99
N GLN A 193 -22.49 -3.45 2.23
CA GLN A 193 -21.69 -4.05 1.16
C GLN A 193 -21.16 -2.98 0.20
N TYR A 194 -19.86 -3.03 -0.11
CA TYR A 194 -19.11 -2.06 -0.92
C TYR A 194 -19.07 -0.63 -0.38
N GLY A 195 -19.73 -0.37 0.75
CA GLY A 195 -19.53 0.87 1.49
C GLY A 195 -18.08 0.99 1.91
N SER A 196 -17.57 2.22 1.92
CA SER A 196 -16.18 2.48 2.32
C SER A 196 -16.07 3.54 3.39
N HIS A 197 -15.05 3.43 4.21
CA HIS A 197 -14.66 4.40 5.22
C HIS A 197 -13.27 4.94 4.89
N VAL A 198 -13.11 6.25 4.95
CA VAL A 198 -11.84 6.91 4.67
C VAL A 198 -11.34 7.63 5.91
N LEU A 199 -10.15 7.28 6.32
CA LEU A 199 -9.43 7.97 7.38
C LEU A 199 -8.26 8.71 6.73
N VAL A 200 -8.28 10.04 6.86
CA VAL A 200 -7.19 10.91 6.41
C VAL A 200 -6.68 11.62 7.64
N PRO A 201 -5.37 11.57 7.91
CA PRO A 201 -4.78 12.41 8.95
C PRO A 201 -5.11 13.87 8.70
N ASP A 202 -5.26 14.64 9.77
CA ASP A 202 -5.84 15.97 9.80
C ASP A 202 -5.19 17.01 8.88
N LEU A 203 -5.40 16.87 7.57
CA LEU A 203 -5.13 17.95 6.64
C LEU A 203 -6.31 18.93 6.52
N VAL A 204 -7.53 18.49 6.84
CA VAL A 204 -8.75 19.32 6.82
C VAL A 204 -9.81 18.69 7.73
N GLY A 205 -9.60 18.70 9.05
CA GLY A 205 -10.62 18.23 10.00
C GLY A 205 -10.76 16.70 10.08
N GLY A 206 -9.67 15.97 9.88
CA GLY A 206 -9.63 14.52 10.05
C GLY A 206 -9.82 14.09 11.52
N SER A 207 -10.22 12.82 11.70
CA SER A 207 -10.51 12.26 13.03
C SER A 207 -9.26 11.92 13.84
N PHE A 208 -8.09 11.81 13.20
CA PHE A 208 -6.83 11.46 13.84
C PHE A 208 -5.84 12.63 13.83
N SER A 209 -5.32 12.99 15.00
CA SER A 209 -4.26 13.98 15.19
C SER A 209 -3.09 13.32 15.92
N GLY A 210 -2.02 13.04 15.16
CA GLY A 210 -0.79 12.45 15.68
C GLY A 210 0.27 13.48 16.05
N THR A 211 1.42 12.99 16.49
CA THR A 211 2.64 13.79 16.68
C THR A 211 3.35 13.91 15.33
N ALA A 212 3.80 15.11 14.97
CA ALA A 212 4.56 15.34 13.74
C ALA A 212 5.88 14.54 13.77
N ASP A 213 6.29 14.08 12.58
CA ASP A 213 7.50 13.25 12.39
C ASP A 213 7.46 11.89 13.09
N GLU A 214 6.27 11.35 13.32
CA GLU A 214 6.07 10.05 13.94
C GLU A 214 5.50 9.01 12.96
N LEU A 215 5.93 7.76 13.13
CA LEU A 215 5.39 6.61 12.44
C LEU A 215 4.42 5.87 13.35
N TYR A 216 3.30 5.51 12.79
CA TYR A 216 2.26 4.72 13.44
C TYR A 216 2.05 3.41 12.68
N SER A 217 1.33 2.50 13.29
CA SER A 217 0.70 1.35 12.66
C SER A 217 -0.80 1.40 12.88
N ALA A 218 -1.57 0.65 12.10
CA ALA A 218 -2.98 0.49 12.37
C ALA A 218 -3.42 -0.97 12.27
N ALA A 219 -4.44 -1.31 13.04
CA ALA A 219 -5.17 -2.56 12.95
C ALA A 219 -6.64 -2.28 12.66
N ILE A 220 -7.23 -3.11 11.80
CA ILE A 220 -8.67 -3.13 11.54
C ILE A 220 -9.20 -4.45 12.05
N GLU A 221 -9.99 -4.38 13.12
CA GLU A 221 -10.57 -5.54 13.78
C GLU A 221 -12.05 -5.65 13.41
N PHE A 222 -12.45 -6.75 12.81
CA PHE A 222 -13.83 -6.98 12.40
C PHE A 222 -14.61 -7.68 13.50
N THR A 223 -15.73 -7.08 13.95
CA THR A 223 -16.72 -7.72 14.82
C THR A 223 -17.76 -8.49 14.01
N SER A 224 -17.93 -8.14 12.73
CA SER A 224 -18.76 -8.87 11.76
C SER A 224 -18.35 -8.52 10.34
N GLY A 225 -18.60 -9.48 9.41
CA GLY A 225 -18.31 -9.32 8.00
C GLY A 225 -16.82 -9.42 7.69
N ALA A 226 -16.45 -8.89 6.53
CA ALA A 226 -15.08 -8.87 6.01
C ALA A 226 -14.87 -7.62 5.15
N GLY A 227 -13.63 -7.26 4.93
CA GLY A 227 -13.27 -6.12 4.12
C GLY A 227 -11.85 -6.16 3.59
N THR A 228 -11.52 -5.15 2.81
CA THR A 228 -10.15 -4.88 2.34
C THR A 228 -9.77 -3.44 2.63
N ALA A 229 -8.49 -3.19 2.78
CA ALA A 229 -7.98 -1.85 3.04
C ALA A 229 -6.85 -1.51 2.08
N MET A 230 -6.83 -0.24 1.67
CA MET A 230 -5.75 0.33 0.90
C MET A 230 -5.21 1.59 1.57
N VAL A 231 -3.92 1.77 1.49
CA VAL A 231 -3.19 2.88 2.07
C VAL A 231 -2.45 3.63 0.97
N ASN A 232 -2.69 4.92 0.90
CA ASN A 232 -1.95 5.86 0.07
C ASN A 232 -1.03 6.70 0.95
N GLN A 233 0.24 6.73 0.61
CA GLN A 233 1.25 7.57 1.24
C GLN A 233 1.74 8.59 0.22
N ARG A 234 1.78 9.86 0.58
CA ARG A 234 2.33 10.88 -0.29
C ARG A 234 2.97 12.01 0.51
N ASN A 235 3.96 12.65 -0.07
CA ASN A 235 4.46 13.89 0.50
C ASN A 235 3.54 15.08 0.14
N MET A 236 3.59 16.13 0.95
CA MET A 236 2.74 17.32 0.78
C MET A 236 3.03 18.08 -0.51
N ALA A 237 4.26 18.02 -1.00
CA ALA A 237 4.62 18.59 -2.32
C ALA A 237 3.94 17.84 -3.48
N GLY A 238 3.34 16.66 -3.22
CA GLY A 238 2.66 15.85 -4.22
C GLY A 238 3.60 15.22 -5.25
N ALA A 239 4.92 15.25 -5.01
CA ALA A 239 5.92 14.80 -5.97
C ALA A 239 6.23 13.29 -5.84
N ILE A 240 5.95 12.69 -4.69
CA ILE A 240 6.21 11.28 -4.41
C ILE A 240 4.96 10.67 -3.80
N GLY A 241 4.53 9.54 -4.33
CA GLY A 241 3.41 8.78 -3.82
C GLY A 241 3.69 7.28 -3.83
N MET A 242 3.14 6.58 -2.84
CA MET A 242 3.28 5.14 -2.64
C MET A 242 1.95 4.58 -2.17
N THR A 243 1.67 3.33 -2.53
CA THR A 243 0.43 2.66 -2.10
C THR A 243 0.70 1.23 -1.68
N TYR A 244 -0.01 0.75 -0.68
CA TYR A 244 0.01 -0.66 -0.32
C TYR A 244 -1.37 -1.14 0.15
N SER A 245 -1.59 -2.44 0.05
CA SER A 245 -2.80 -3.10 0.55
C SER A 245 -2.58 -3.62 1.96
N GLY A 246 -3.65 -3.67 2.75
CA GLY A 246 -3.62 -4.25 4.08
C GLY A 246 -3.16 -5.70 4.09
N ILE A 247 -2.50 -6.10 5.17
CA ILE A 247 -1.99 -7.45 5.38
C ILE A 247 -2.95 -8.18 6.32
N TYR A 248 -3.51 -9.29 5.85
CA TYR A 248 -4.50 -10.06 6.60
C TYR A 248 -3.83 -10.98 7.62
N GLY A 249 -4.45 -11.14 8.79
CA GLY A 249 -3.97 -11.98 9.86
C GLY A 249 -3.67 -13.42 9.42
N ALA A 250 -4.49 -13.98 8.53
CA ALA A 250 -4.26 -15.30 7.95
C ALA A 250 -2.95 -15.44 7.14
N ASN A 251 -2.38 -14.32 6.70
CA ASN A 251 -1.14 -14.26 5.93
C ASN A 251 0.07 -13.86 6.80
N MET A 252 -0.09 -13.65 8.11
CA MET A 252 1.00 -13.28 8.99
C MET A 252 1.68 -14.53 9.55
N THR A 253 2.98 -14.49 9.68
CA THR A 253 3.82 -15.59 10.18
C THR A 253 4.92 -15.07 11.10
N GLU A 254 5.67 -15.97 11.70
CA GLU A 254 6.84 -15.64 12.52
C GLU A 254 8.04 -15.15 11.70
N GLY A 255 7.97 -15.24 10.38
CA GLY A 255 9.07 -14.85 9.48
C GLY A 255 8.65 -13.96 8.33
N LEU A 256 9.47 -12.96 8.01
CA LEU A 256 9.31 -12.07 6.87
C LEU A 256 10.55 -12.08 5.98
N SER A 257 10.33 -12.05 4.68
CA SER A 257 11.37 -11.92 3.66
C SER A 257 11.18 -10.63 2.88
N ILE A 258 12.22 -9.84 2.80
CA ILE A 258 12.32 -8.62 2.01
C ILE A 258 13.38 -8.91 0.92
N PRO A 259 12.96 -9.20 -0.32
CA PRO A 259 13.88 -9.68 -1.36
C PRO A 259 14.93 -8.65 -1.78
N PHE A 260 14.60 -7.37 -1.64
CA PHE A 260 15.50 -6.28 -1.95
C PHE A 260 15.51 -5.26 -0.84
N GLY A 261 16.68 -5.00 -0.30
CA GLY A 261 16.97 -3.90 0.59
C GLY A 261 18.17 -3.14 0.08
N ALA A 262 18.16 -1.83 0.21
CA ALA A 262 19.20 -0.96 -0.28
C ALA A 262 19.56 0.10 0.75
N ARG A 263 20.83 0.49 0.78
CA ARG A 263 21.30 1.67 1.46
C ARG A 263 22.16 2.49 0.51
N ASN A 264 21.68 3.67 0.15
CA ASN A 264 22.35 4.57 -0.79
C ASN A 264 22.85 3.87 -2.07
N TYR A 265 22.09 2.86 -2.54
CA TYR A 265 22.41 2.11 -3.74
C TYR A 265 21.81 2.83 -4.94
N TYR A 266 22.67 3.46 -5.75
CA TYR A 266 22.24 4.38 -6.81
C TYR A 266 21.25 5.46 -6.35
N GLY A 267 21.46 5.99 -5.14
CA GLY A 267 20.60 6.99 -4.55
C GLY A 267 19.30 6.47 -3.93
N VAL A 268 19.07 5.15 -3.97
CA VAL A 268 17.90 4.51 -3.35
C VAL A 268 18.27 3.94 -1.98
N SER A 269 17.40 4.12 -1.03
CA SER A 269 17.49 3.48 0.29
C SER A 269 16.13 2.92 0.71
N THR A 270 16.17 1.84 1.48
CA THR A 270 15.01 1.11 1.97
C THR A 270 14.73 1.49 3.43
N GLY A 271 13.47 1.77 3.74
CA GLY A 271 12.96 1.77 5.11
C GLY A 271 11.85 0.74 5.21
N PHE A 272 11.73 0.07 6.34
CA PHE A 272 10.61 -0.82 6.59
C PHE A 272 10.17 -0.75 8.05
N GLN A 273 8.91 -1.03 8.30
CA GLN A 273 8.37 -1.12 9.64
C GLN A 273 7.80 -2.51 9.84
N VAL A 274 8.25 -3.17 10.89
CA VAL A 274 7.74 -4.48 11.34
C VAL A 274 6.75 -4.25 12.45
N VAL A 275 5.59 -4.90 12.37
CA VAL A 275 4.55 -4.91 13.39
C VAL A 275 4.33 -6.33 13.86
N ASN A 276 4.24 -6.52 15.18
CA ASN A 276 3.83 -7.77 15.78
C ASN A 276 2.37 -7.68 16.25
N THR A 277 1.49 -8.47 15.66
CA THR A 277 0.08 -8.60 16.10
C THR A 277 -0.18 -9.86 16.92
N GLY A 278 0.84 -10.71 17.08
CA GLY A 278 0.76 -11.98 17.83
C GLY A 278 1.26 -11.87 19.27
N ALA A 279 1.75 -12.97 19.81
CA ALA A 279 2.35 -13.00 21.14
C ALA A 279 3.60 -12.11 21.22
N ALA A 280 3.86 -11.57 22.41
CA ALA A 280 5.11 -10.83 22.65
C ALA A 280 6.32 -11.78 22.49
N GLY A 281 7.40 -11.26 21.91
CA GLY A 281 8.63 -12.02 21.68
C GLY A 281 9.74 -11.13 21.12
N ASP A 282 10.84 -11.76 20.77
CA ASP A 282 11.99 -11.09 20.17
C ASP A 282 12.05 -11.36 18.66
N ILE A 283 12.49 -10.38 17.90
CA ILE A 283 12.82 -10.54 16.49
C ILE A 283 14.33 -10.44 16.27
N MET A 284 14.82 -11.17 15.28
CA MET A 284 16.15 -11.05 14.71
C MET A 284 16.05 -10.60 13.26
N VAL A 285 16.82 -9.60 12.86
CA VAL A 285 16.86 -9.07 11.51
C VAL A 285 18.19 -9.43 10.86
N TYR A 286 18.13 -10.20 9.80
CA TYR A 286 19.30 -10.66 9.04
C TYR A 286 19.41 -9.87 7.74
N TYR A 287 20.51 -9.16 7.58
CA TYR A 287 20.86 -8.46 6.36
C TYR A 287 21.83 -9.32 5.56
N ASP A 288 21.36 -9.90 4.48
CA ASP A 288 22.14 -10.80 3.62
C ASP A 288 22.67 -10.02 2.42
N GLY A 289 23.91 -9.55 2.51
CA GLY A 289 24.56 -8.78 1.45
C GLY A 289 24.66 -9.58 0.13
N SER A 290 24.36 -8.93 -0.99
CA SER A 290 24.36 -9.60 -2.30
C SER A 290 25.76 -10.11 -2.67
N PRO A 291 25.91 -11.36 -3.06
CA PRO A 291 27.20 -11.94 -3.46
C PRO A 291 27.86 -11.14 -4.60
N GLY A 292 29.15 -10.85 -4.47
CA GLY A 292 29.92 -10.10 -5.47
C GLY A 292 29.74 -8.59 -5.46
N SER A 293 28.82 -8.05 -4.64
CA SER A 293 28.61 -6.61 -4.50
C SER A 293 29.60 -5.91 -3.60
N GLY A 294 30.30 -6.67 -2.76
CA GLY A 294 31.05 -6.13 -1.61
C GLY A 294 30.18 -5.76 -0.41
N SER A 295 28.86 -5.99 -0.48
CA SER A 295 27.95 -5.81 0.64
C SER A 295 28.21 -6.86 1.71
N VAL A 296 28.31 -6.44 2.97
CA VAL A 296 28.48 -7.37 4.09
C VAL A 296 27.15 -7.90 4.56
N SER A 297 27.17 -9.12 5.12
CA SER A 297 26.01 -9.64 5.83
C SER A 297 26.17 -9.33 7.32
N THR A 298 25.07 -8.94 7.96
CA THR A 298 25.03 -8.64 9.40
C THR A 298 23.69 -9.03 10.01
N THR A 299 23.63 -9.03 11.32
CA THR A 299 22.42 -9.36 12.09
C THR A 299 22.19 -8.31 13.14
N VAL A 300 20.96 -7.85 13.26
CA VAL A 300 20.49 -6.89 14.28
C VAL A 300 19.47 -7.59 15.18
N GLY A 301 19.55 -7.34 16.45
CA GLY A 301 18.66 -7.89 17.48
C GLY A 301 19.42 -8.62 18.60
N PRO A 302 18.72 -9.21 19.56
CA PRO A 302 17.26 -9.29 19.62
C PRO A 302 16.59 -7.93 19.83
N ILE A 303 15.43 -7.73 19.19
CA ILE A 303 14.55 -6.59 19.40
C ILE A 303 13.25 -7.10 19.97
N SER A 304 12.89 -6.70 21.18
CA SER A 304 11.67 -7.15 21.85
C SER A 304 10.47 -6.36 21.36
N LEU A 305 9.40 -7.07 20.96
CA LEU A 305 8.13 -6.51 20.53
C LEU A 305 6.98 -7.14 21.30
N GLY A 306 6.19 -6.32 21.98
CA GLY A 306 4.90 -6.70 22.52
C GLY A 306 3.85 -6.94 21.43
N ALA A 307 2.66 -7.37 21.82
CA ALA A 307 1.52 -7.41 20.90
C ALA A 307 1.09 -5.97 20.56
N GLY A 308 1.02 -5.64 19.28
CA GLY A 308 0.72 -4.29 18.79
C GLY A 308 1.95 -3.40 18.59
N ASP A 309 3.12 -3.78 19.12
CA ASP A 309 4.33 -2.98 18.95
C ASP A 309 4.82 -2.98 17.50
N ALA A 310 5.45 -1.88 17.13
CA ALA A 310 6.08 -1.71 15.85
C ALA A 310 7.53 -1.25 15.99
N VAL A 311 8.40 -1.68 15.08
CA VAL A 311 9.77 -1.18 15.00
C VAL A 311 10.07 -0.68 13.60
N PRO A 312 10.38 0.62 13.42
CA PRO A 312 10.88 1.15 12.18
C PRO A 312 12.38 0.85 12.03
N LEU A 313 12.77 0.34 10.87
CA LEU A 313 14.14 0.03 10.52
C LEU A 313 14.50 0.79 9.24
N GLN A 314 15.26 1.86 9.38
CA GLN A 314 15.52 2.82 8.31
C GLN A 314 16.96 2.79 7.87
N GLN A 315 17.19 2.48 6.60
CA GLN A 315 18.53 2.36 6.01
C GLN A 315 19.06 3.69 5.43
N PHE A 316 18.26 4.74 5.44
CA PHE A 316 18.55 5.97 4.71
C PHE A 316 19.03 7.16 5.53
N LEU A 317 19.00 7.09 6.83
CA LEU A 317 19.42 8.22 7.63
C LEU A 317 20.95 8.39 7.59
N VAL A 318 21.39 9.59 7.26
CA VAL A 318 22.78 10.03 7.47
C VAL A 318 23.03 10.01 8.97
N GLY A 319 23.78 9.04 9.46
CA GLY A 319 23.91 8.78 10.89
C GLY A 319 22.82 7.82 11.42
N GLY A 320 22.07 7.20 10.50
CA GLY A 320 20.93 6.36 10.81
C GLY A 320 21.21 5.27 11.83
N ASP A 321 20.14 4.91 12.52
CA ASP A 321 20.12 4.08 13.71
C ASP A 321 20.45 2.60 13.48
N ASP A 322 20.90 2.25 12.27
CA ASP A 322 21.47 0.93 12.00
C ASP A 322 23.01 1.02 11.96
N PRO A 323 23.66 0.90 13.13
CA PRO A 323 25.11 1.02 13.25
C PRO A 323 25.83 -0.09 12.47
N ASP A 324 25.18 -1.22 12.23
CA ASP A 324 25.84 -2.40 11.69
C ASP A 324 26.00 -2.32 10.16
N LEU A 325 25.11 -1.63 9.45
CA LEU A 325 25.31 -1.31 8.04
C LEU A 325 26.25 -0.11 7.82
N GLN A 326 26.55 0.68 8.87
CA GLN A 326 27.49 1.81 8.79
C GLN A 326 28.95 1.35 8.57
N GLY A 327 29.30 0.13 8.94
CA GLY A 327 30.65 -0.41 8.87
C GLY A 327 31.11 -0.87 7.48
N CYS A 328 30.26 -0.84 6.45
CA CYS A 328 30.65 -1.31 5.13
C CYS A 328 31.50 -0.28 4.37
N THR A 329 32.79 -0.24 4.69
CA THR A 329 33.78 0.62 4.02
C THR A 329 34.07 0.19 2.58
N THR A 330 33.62 -1.02 2.18
CA THR A 330 33.83 -1.61 0.86
C THR A 330 32.59 -1.63 -0.02
N CYS A 331 31.42 -1.27 0.51
CA CYS A 331 30.18 -1.24 -0.24
C CYS A 331 30.04 0.06 -1.05
N GLY A 332 30.63 0.10 -2.22
CA GLY A 332 30.48 1.20 -3.16
C GLY A 332 31.78 1.73 -3.76
N SER A 333 31.68 2.38 -4.91
CA SER A 333 32.79 3.07 -5.55
C SER A 333 33.34 4.19 -4.67
N ALA A 334 34.64 4.34 -4.71
CA ALA A 334 35.40 5.33 -3.95
C ALA A 334 34.75 6.72 -4.01
N GLY A 335 34.44 7.30 -2.86
CA GLY A 335 34.01 8.68 -2.68
C GLY A 335 32.58 8.89 -2.19
N THR A 336 31.71 7.89 -2.20
CA THR A 336 30.30 8.03 -1.81
C THR A 336 29.87 7.13 -0.64
N GLY A 337 30.78 6.67 0.17
CA GLY A 337 30.65 5.89 1.41
C GLY A 337 29.34 5.13 1.64
N ASN A 338 29.48 3.85 2.03
CA ASN A 338 28.41 3.04 2.59
C ASN A 338 27.24 2.71 1.67
N ARG A 339 27.50 2.15 0.49
CA ARG A 339 26.46 1.51 -0.33
C ARG A 339 26.29 0.05 0.07
N TRP A 340 25.05 -0.34 0.29
CA TRP A 340 24.71 -1.73 0.53
C TRP A 340 23.46 -2.10 -0.28
N TYR A 341 23.41 -3.33 -0.78
CA TYR A 341 22.17 -3.94 -1.25
C TYR A 341 22.20 -5.46 -1.03
N GLY A 342 21.02 -6.02 -0.83
CA GLY A 342 20.88 -7.42 -0.53
C GLY A 342 19.43 -7.79 -0.27
N SER A 343 19.23 -8.89 0.44
CA SER A 343 17.93 -9.28 0.99
C SER A 343 17.92 -9.13 2.49
N ILE A 344 16.70 -8.98 3.06
CA ILE A 344 16.52 -8.87 4.51
C ILE A 344 15.55 -9.96 4.93
N ARG A 345 15.85 -10.62 6.04
CA ARG A 345 14.93 -11.55 6.70
C ARG A 345 14.69 -11.11 8.13
N VAL A 346 13.43 -11.16 8.55
CA VAL A 346 13.04 -10.96 9.93
C VAL A 346 12.54 -12.30 10.47
N VAL A 347 13.06 -12.73 11.60
CA VAL A 347 12.65 -13.98 12.25
C VAL A 347 12.25 -13.65 13.67
N GLY A 348 11.01 -13.94 14.02
CA GLY A 348 10.46 -13.76 15.35
C GLY A 348 10.39 -15.07 16.11
N ASP A 349 10.18 -14.93 17.41
CA ASP A 349 9.91 -16.06 18.31
C ASP A 349 8.58 -16.76 17.96
N ALA A 350 8.44 -18.00 18.43
CA ALA A 350 7.24 -18.78 18.23
C ALA A 350 5.99 -18.10 18.82
N GLY A 351 4.93 -18.04 18.02
CA GLY A 351 3.65 -17.41 18.37
C GLY A 351 3.57 -15.92 18.05
N MET A 352 4.62 -15.30 17.53
CA MET A 352 4.55 -13.98 16.94
C MET A 352 3.78 -14.03 15.60
N SER A 353 3.14 -12.93 15.24
CA SER A 353 2.47 -12.74 13.96
C SER A 353 2.98 -11.42 13.37
N LEU A 354 3.91 -11.54 12.45
CA LEU A 354 4.63 -10.40 11.89
C LEU A 354 4.03 -9.94 10.57
N SER A 355 3.99 -8.65 10.38
CA SER A 355 3.72 -7.99 9.11
C SER A 355 4.70 -6.83 8.91
N ALA A 356 5.02 -6.51 7.67
CA ALA A 356 5.87 -5.35 7.38
C ALA A 356 5.55 -4.74 6.02
N ILE A 357 5.72 -3.43 5.97
CA ILE A 357 5.73 -2.63 4.76
C ILE A 357 7.14 -2.13 4.50
N VAL A 358 7.55 -2.23 3.28
CA VAL A 358 8.88 -1.83 2.79
C VAL A 358 8.71 -0.64 1.86
N ASN A 359 9.34 0.47 2.22
CA ASN A 359 9.38 1.69 1.43
C ASN A 359 10.79 1.84 0.83
N GLU A 360 10.86 1.96 -0.47
CA GLU A 360 12.08 2.31 -1.19
C GLU A 360 11.99 3.76 -1.66
N ARG A 361 12.97 4.55 -1.33
CA ARG A 361 12.99 5.96 -1.66
C ARG A 361 14.32 6.38 -2.27
N GLY A 362 14.25 7.15 -3.36
CA GLY A 362 15.39 7.88 -3.91
C GLY A 362 15.67 9.13 -3.08
N PHE A 363 16.93 9.29 -2.68
CA PHE A 363 17.41 10.47 -1.92
C PHE A 363 18.34 11.35 -2.76
N ASP A 364 18.73 10.90 -3.95
CA ASP A 364 19.53 11.71 -4.86
C ASP A 364 18.62 12.70 -5.59
N GLN A 365 18.65 13.95 -5.17
CA GLN A 365 17.90 15.05 -5.78
C GLN A 365 18.27 15.29 -7.26
N SER A 366 19.32 14.64 -7.77
CA SER A 366 19.65 14.65 -9.19
C SER A 366 18.79 13.71 -10.02
N VAL A 367 18.05 12.78 -9.39
CA VAL A 367 17.06 11.92 -10.05
C VAL A 367 15.75 12.69 -10.10
N VAL A 368 15.38 13.13 -11.29
CA VAL A 368 14.10 13.82 -11.54
C VAL A 368 13.02 12.74 -11.64
N GLY A 369 11.95 12.87 -10.84
CA GLY A 369 10.77 12.01 -10.91
C GLY A 369 10.35 11.39 -9.57
N ASP A 370 9.25 10.64 -9.61
CA ASP A 370 8.76 9.87 -8.48
C ASP A 370 9.61 8.60 -8.32
N VAL A 371 10.46 8.59 -7.29
CA VAL A 371 11.36 7.46 -6.96
C VAL A 371 10.94 6.76 -5.68
N GLY A 372 9.65 6.81 -5.35
CA GLY A 372 9.06 6.09 -4.23
C GLY A 372 8.42 4.78 -4.70
N GLN A 373 8.74 3.67 -4.04
CA GLN A 373 8.07 2.38 -4.20
C GLN A 373 7.73 1.81 -2.83
N VAL A 374 6.63 1.07 -2.75
CA VAL A 374 6.24 0.37 -1.54
C VAL A 374 5.73 -1.02 -1.88
N TYR A 375 6.04 -1.98 -1.04
CA TYR A 375 5.53 -3.34 -1.16
C TYR A 375 5.40 -4.02 0.21
N ASN A 376 4.54 -5.02 0.29
CA ASN A 376 4.41 -5.86 1.46
C ASN A 376 5.61 -6.81 1.53
N ALA A 377 6.22 -6.97 2.70
CA ALA A 377 7.17 -8.04 2.93
C ALA A 377 6.49 -9.41 2.74
N PHE A 378 7.24 -10.37 2.23
CA PHE A 378 6.73 -11.71 1.99
C PHE A 378 6.82 -12.54 3.27
N ASN A 379 5.74 -13.18 3.65
CA ASN A 379 5.73 -14.12 4.75
C ASN A 379 6.46 -15.41 4.38
N TYR A 380 7.22 -15.97 5.30
CA TYR A 380 7.80 -17.30 5.17
C TYR A 380 7.78 -18.02 6.52
N VAL A 381 7.81 -19.33 6.49
CA VAL A 381 7.98 -20.12 7.70
C VAL A 381 9.48 -20.32 7.91
N PRO A 382 10.04 -19.85 9.05
CA PRO A 382 11.48 -19.92 9.34
C PRO A 382 12.03 -21.33 9.40
#